data_9c1519e64df410a1894b90b5cdaf5748
#
_entry.id   9c1519e64df410a1894b90b5cdaf5748
#
_cell.length_a   1.000
_cell.length_b   1.000
_cell.length_c   1.000
_cell.angle_alpha   90.00
_cell.angle_beta   90.00
_cell.angle_gamma   90.00
#
_symmetry.space_group_name_H-M   'P 1'
#
loop_
_entity.id
_entity.type
_entity.pdbx_description
1 polymer ?
#
loop_
_entity_poly.entity_id
_entity_poly.type
_entity_poly.pdbx_seq_one_letter_code
_entity_poly.pdbx_strand_id
1 'polypeptide(L)'
;FGLWPKDQKQMAFEALNQVEILEKAYVRASNLSGGQQQRVGIARALSQKPKVMLADEPVASLDPITSRVVMSYLKKINKELGITTIVNLHFLDLAKEFGDRLIGLRDGELVYDGKVDDVSDEDFENIYGRSIKQSDLIGND
;
A
#
# COMPACT_ATOMS: atom_id res chain seq x y z
N PHE A 1 5.56 -29.15 12.85
CA PHE A 1 4.74 -27.94 12.96
C PHE A 1 4.79 -27.49 14.42
N GLY A 2 5.60 -26.45 14.74
CA GLY A 2 5.75 -25.91 16.07
C GLY A 2 4.40 -25.52 16.65
N LEU A 3 4.22 -25.79 17.95
CA LEU A 3 3.04 -25.37 18.72
C LEU A 3 3.08 -23.84 18.85
N TRP A 4 2.44 -23.16 17.91
CA TRP A 4 2.23 -21.73 18.03
C TRP A 4 1.23 -21.50 19.18
N PRO A 5 1.52 -20.57 20.10
CA PRO A 5 0.57 -20.18 21.14
C PRO A 5 -0.78 -19.80 20.52
N LYS A 6 -1.88 -20.15 21.21
CA LYS A 6 -3.25 -19.91 20.68
C LYS A 6 -3.51 -18.44 20.39
N ASP A 7 -3.00 -17.55 21.21
CA ASP A 7 -3.10 -16.09 21.07
C ASP A 7 -2.40 -15.58 19.78
N GLN A 8 -1.20 -16.09 19.49
CA GLN A 8 -0.47 -15.71 18.26
C GLN A 8 -1.18 -16.20 16.99
N LYS A 9 -1.76 -17.41 17.05
CA LYS A 9 -2.55 -17.94 15.95
C LYS A 9 -3.80 -17.11 15.70
N GLN A 10 -4.48 -16.70 16.78
CA GLN A 10 -5.65 -15.83 16.71
C GLN A 10 -5.29 -14.47 16.08
N MET A 11 -4.19 -13.83 16.52
CA MET A 11 -3.71 -12.58 15.95
C MET A 11 -3.41 -12.70 14.45
N ALA A 12 -2.80 -13.79 14.02
CA ALA A 12 -2.54 -14.03 12.60
C ALA A 12 -3.83 -14.16 11.78
N PHE A 13 -4.83 -14.87 12.30
CA PHE A 13 -6.13 -15.01 11.63
C PHE A 13 -6.89 -13.67 11.55
N GLU A 14 -6.88 -12.89 12.63
CA GLU A 14 -7.45 -11.55 12.63
C GLU A 14 -6.79 -10.65 11.59
N ALA A 15 -5.45 -10.66 11.51
CA ALA A 15 -4.71 -9.89 10.52
C ALA A 15 -5.01 -10.34 9.07
N LEU A 16 -5.12 -11.64 8.81
CA LEU A 16 -5.50 -12.17 7.50
C LEU A 16 -6.95 -11.80 7.13
N ASN A 17 -7.84 -11.77 8.12
CA ASN A 17 -9.23 -11.37 7.91
C ASN A 17 -9.36 -9.89 7.55
N GLN A 18 -8.53 -9.00 8.14
CA GLN A 18 -8.52 -7.56 7.81
C GLN A 18 -8.21 -7.29 6.34
N VAL A 19 -7.44 -8.16 5.69
CA VAL A 19 -7.08 -8.06 4.27
C VAL A 19 -7.83 -9.10 3.40
N GLU A 20 -8.90 -9.69 3.94
CA GLU A 20 -9.81 -10.60 3.23
C GLU A 20 -9.10 -11.75 2.52
N ILE A 21 -8.17 -12.44 3.22
CA ILE A 21 -7.42 -13.60 2.70
C ILE A 21 -7.34 -14.76 3.72
N LEU A 22 -8.25 -14.76 4.70
CA LEU A 22 -8.27 -15.78 5.77
C LEU A 22 -8.40 -17.21 5.21
N GLU A 23 -9.12 -17.38 4.10
CA GLU A 23 -9.30 -18.68 3.44
C GLU A 23 -7.98 -19.29 2.92
N LYS A 24 -6.96 -18.48 2.78
CA LYS A 24 -5.60 -18.91 2.36
C LYS A 24 -4.64 -19.13 3.54
N ALA A 25 -5.11 -19.08 4.79
CA ALA A 25 -4.27 -19.15 5.99
C ALA A 25 -3.32 -20.36 6.04
N TYR A 26 -3.68 -21.46 5.40
CA TYR A 26 -2.87 -22.70 5.34
C TYR A 26 -2.20 -22.94 3.99
N VAL A 27 -2.32 -21.98 3.06
CA VAL A 27 -1.65 -22.05 1.77
C VAL A 27 -0.23 -21.48 1.88
N ARG A 28 0.75 -22.13 1.26
CA ARG A 28 2.12 -21.59 1.21
C ARG A 28 2.13 -20.29 0.40
N ALA A 29 2.83 -19.28 0.91
CA ALA A 29 2.93 -17.97 0.25
C ALA A 29 3.43 -18.05 -1.20
N SER A 30 4.33 -19.01 -1.51
CA SER A 30 4.79 -19.27 -2.88
C SER A 30 3.71 -19.72 -3.86
N ASN A 31 2.57 -20.17 -3.37
CA ASN A 31 1.44 -20.65 -4.19
C ASN A 31 0.32 -19.58 -4.31
N LEU A 32 0.58 -18.37 -3.83
CA LEU A 32 -0.33 -17.23 -3.90
C LEU A 32 0.00 -16.34 -5.10
N SER A 33 -1.01 -15.68 -5.67
CA SER A 33 -0.80 -14.64 -6.67
C SER A 33 -0.04 -13.43 -6.08
N GLY A 34 0.55 -12.58 -6.92
CA GLY A 34 1.27 -11.39 -6.46
C GLY A 34 0.45 -10.50 -5.52
N GLY A 35 -0.79 -10.18 -5.88
CA GLY A 35 -1.69 -9.40 -5.03
C GLY A 35 -2.06 -10.11 -3.72
N GLN A 36 -2.20 -11.45 -3.74
CA GLN A 36 -2.40 -12.23 -2.51
C GLN A 36 -1.16 -12.21 -1.62
N GLN A 37 0.03 -12.29 -2.21
CA GLN A 37 1.30 -12.17 -1.46
C GLN A 37 1.44 -10.80 -0.81
N GLN A 38 1.06 -9.72 -1.50
CA GLN A 38 1.06 -8.36 -0.93
C GLN A 38 0.07 -8.26 0.25
N ARG A 39 -1.14 -8.81 0.13
CA ARG A 39 -2.10 -8.86 1.24
C ARG A 39 -1.55 -9.64 2.44
N VAL A 40 -0.88 -10.75 2.24
CA VAL A 40 -0.18 -11.49 3.32
C VAL A 40 0.94 -10.64 3.95
N GLY A 41 1.69 -9.88 3.14
CA GLY A 41 2.68 -8.92 3.63
C GLY A 41 2.08 -7.86 4.55
N ILE A 42 0.94 -7.28 4.16
CA ILE A 42 0.18 -6.33 4.98
C ILE A 42 -0.32 -7.00 6.27
N ALA A 43 -0.92 -8.19 6.20
CA ALA A 43 -1.38 -8.94 7.36
C ALA A 43 -0.24 -9.23 8.35
N ARG A 44 0.94 -9.58 7.85
CA ARG A 44 2.14 -9.80 8.67
C ARG A 44 2.55 -8.52 9.41
N ALA A 45 2.50 -7.36 8.75
CA ALA A 45 2.78 -6.08 9.41
C ALA A 45 1.72 -5.76 10.47
N LEU A 46 0.43 -5.97 10.17
CA LEU A 46 -0.68 -5.76 11.12
C LEU A 46 -0.59 -6.63 12.38
N SER A 47 -0.11 -7.87 12.27
CA SER A 47 0.04 -8.78 13.42
C SER A 47 1.00 -8.25 14.49
N GLN A 48 1.84 -7.27 14.15
CA GLN A 48 2.73 -6.58 15.08
C GLN A 48 2.06 -5.40 15.81
N LYS A 49 0.78 -5.12 15.54
CA LYS A 49 0.01 -3.99 16.09
C LYS A 49 0.75 -2.64 15.93
N PRO A 50 1.16 -2.26 14.71
CA PRO A 50 1.94 -1.07 14.49
C PRO A 50 1.09 0.19 14.70
N LYS A 51 1.73 1.30 15.10
CA LYS A 51 1.12 2.64 15.07
C LYS A 51 1.34 3.32 13.71
N VAL A 52 2.41 2.94 13.02
CA VAL A 52 2.78 3.43 11.69
C VAL A 52 3.13 2.25 10.82
N MET A 53 2.60 2.22 9.60
CA MET A 53 2.92 1.24 8.57
C MET A 53 3.67 1.93 7.44
N LEU A 54 4.79 1.32 7.03
CA LEU A 54 5.57 1.76 5.88
C LEU A 54 5.39 0.73 4.76
N ALA A 55 4.95 1.18 3.59
CA ALA A 55 4.77 0.36 2.41
C ALA A 55 5.61 0.94 1.27
N ASP A 56 6.67 0.23 0.91
CA ASP A 56 7.58 0.62 -0.16
C ASP A 56 7.17 -0.11 -1.44
N GLU A 57 6.71 0.66 -2.43
CA GLU A 57 6.21 0.17 -3.72
C GLU A 57 5.28 -1.07 -3.61
N PRO A 58 4.20 -1.00 -2.82
CA PRO A 58 3.37 -2.17 -2.51
C PRO A 58 2.63 -2.73 -3.71
N VAL A 59 2.65 -2.04 -4.84
CA VAL A 59 1.96 -2.40 -6.08
C VAL A 59 2.91 -2.70 -7.24
N ALA A 60 4.23 -2.73 -6.98
CA ALA A 60 5.21 -3.04 -8.02
C ALA A 60 4.91 -4.40 -8.68
N SER A 61 4.93 -4.45 -9.99
CA SER A 61 4.67 -5.66 -10.80
C SER A 61 3.26 -6.25 -10.68
N LEU A 62 2.28 -5.48 -10.20
CA LEU A 62 0.87 -5.85 -10.22
C LEU A 62 0.15 -5.17 -11.40
N ASP A 63 -0.92 -5.82 -11.87
CA ASP A 63 -1.83 -5.20 -12.83
C ASP A 63 -2.63 -4.05 -12.19
N PRO A 64 -3.21 -3.13 -12.98
CA PRO A 64 -3.91 -1.95 -12.47
C PRO A 64 -5.04 -2.27 -11.49
N ILE A 65 -5.83 -3.32 -11.77
CA ILE A 65 -6.97 -3.71 -10.92
C ILE A 65 -6.47 -4.23 -9.57
N THR A 66 -5.50 -5.15 -9.60
CA THR A 66 -4.91 -5.72 -8.38
C THR A 66 -4.21 -4.65 -7.55
N SER A 67 -3.56 -3.68 -8.19
CA SER A 67 -2.91 -2.55 -7.52
C SER A 67 -3.91 -1.72 -6.71
N ARG A 68 -5.07 -1.37 -7.30
CA ARG A 68 -6.13 -0.64 -6.60
C ARG A 68 -6.69 -1.45 -5.41
N VAL A 69 -6.84 -2.76 -5.58
CA VAL A 69 -7.26 -3.65 -4.48
C VAL A 69 -6.26 -3.60 -3.32
N VAL A 70 -4.97 -3.69 -3.59
CA VAL A 70 -3.93 -3.60 -2.54
C VAL A 70 -3.96 -2.23 -1.85
N MET A 71 -4.04 -1.15 -2.63
CA MET A 71 -4.12 0.21 -2.10
C MET A 71 -5.39 0.44 -1.26
N SER A 72 -6.52 -0.15 -1.64
CA SER A 72 -7.77 -0.05 -0.87
C SER A 72 -7.65 -0.68 0.52
N TYR A 73 -6.91 -1.78 0.68
CA TYR A 73 -6.62 -2.36 2.00
C TYR A 73 -5.75 -1.44 2.86
N LEU A 74 -4.73 -0.79 2.29
CA LEU A 74 -3.91 0.18 3.01
C LEU A 74 -4.75 1.39 3.46
N LYS A 75 -5.62 1.89 2.59
CA LYS A 75 -6.56 2.98 2.93
C LYS A 75 -7.55 2.55 4.04
N LYS A 76 -8.14 1.35 3.94
CA LYS A 76 -9.04 0.78 4.94
C LYS A 76 -8.36 0.68 6.32
N ILE A 77 -7.14 0.15 6.37
CA ILE A 77 -6.32 0.04 7.59
C ILE A 77 -6.11 1.42 8.24
N ASN A 78 -5.77 2.43 7.43
CA ASN A 78 -5.62 3.79 7.92
C ASN A 78 -6.94 4.33 8.51
N LYS A 79 -8.05 4.19 7.78
CA LYS A 79 -9.35 4.79 8.18
C LYS A 79 -10.02 4.03 9.32
N GLU A 80 -10.01 2.70 9.30
CA GLU A 80 -10.75 1.88 10.27
C GLU A 80 -9.94 1.55 11.53
N LEU A 81 -8.62 1.35 11.39
CA LEU A 81 -7.75 0.99 12.51
C LEU A 81 -6.94 2.18 13.05
N GLY A 82 -7.03 3.35 12.43
CA GLY A 82 -6.29 4.55 12.84
C GLY A 82 -4.77 4.43 12.70
N ILE A 83 -4.27 3.49 11.88
CA ILE A 83 -2.84 3.27 11.66
C ILE A 83 -2.35 4.28 10.62
N THR A 84 -1.41 5.14 10.99
CA THR A 84 -0.74 6.02 10.02
C THR A 84 -0.02 5.18 8.98
N THR A 85 -0.35 5.37 7.70
CA THR A 85 0.22 4.60 6.61
C THR A 85 1.01 5.52 5.69
N ILE A 86 2.31 5.25 5.53
CA ILE A 86 3.19 5.96 4.60
C ILE A 86 3.49 5.01 3.45
N VAL A 87 3.16 5.44 2.24
CA VAL A 87 3.29 4.62 1.03
C VAL A 87 4.21 5.32 0.05
N ASN A 88 5.29 4.66 -0.34
CA ASN A 88 6.13 5.10 -1.45
C ASN A 88 5.55 4.57 -2.75
N LEU A 89 5.25 5.47 -3.68
CA LEU A 89 4.64 5.18 -4.98
C LEU A 89 5.33 5.98 -6.08
N HIS A 90 5.32 5.44 -7.29
CA HIS A 90 5.70 6.18 -8.50
C HIS A 90 4.52 6.36 -9.49
N PHE A 91 3.33 5.88 -9.15
CA PHE A 91 2.10 6.08 -9.94
C PHE A 91 1.28 7.24 -9.38
N LEU A 92 1.14 8.31 -10.17
CA LEU A 92 0.48 9.55 -9.77
C LEU A 92 -1.01 9.38 -9.49
N ASP A 93 -1.67 8.61 -10.34
CA ASP A 93 -3.11 8.34 -10.23
C ASP A 93 -3.43 7.58 -8.94
N LEU A 94 -2.61 6.61 -8.53
CA LEU A 94 -2.77 5.94 -7.23
C LEU A 94 -2.50 6.89 -6.06
N ALA A 95 -1.50 7.77 -6.17
CA ALA A 95 -1.23 8.75 -5.14
C ALA A 95 -2.41 9.73 -4.98
N LYS A 96 -3.00 10.20 -6.08
CA LYS A 96 -4.21 11.05 -6.08
C LYS A 96 -5.44 10.32 -5.53
N GLU A 97 -5.66 9.08 -5.93
CA GLU A 97 -6.85 8.30 -5.57
C GLU A 97 -6.87 7.88 -4.09
N PHE A 98 -5.71 7.50 -3.55
CA PHE A 98 -5.63 6.89 -2.22
C PHE A 98 -4.98 7.77 -1.15
N GLY A 99 -4.19 8.77 -1.52
CA GLY A 99 -3.51 9.66 -0.57
C GLY A 99 -4.47 10.62 0.14
N ASP A 100 -4.10 11.07 1.33
CA ASP A 100 -4.68 12.23 2.02
C ASP A 100 -3.67 13.41 1.99
N ARG A 101 -2.38 13.10 2.07
CA ARG A 101 -1.26 14.04 2.00
C ARG A 101 -0.20 13.48 1.07
N LEU A 102 0.36 14.33 0.24
CA LEU A 102 1.46 14.01 -0.65
C LEU A 102 2.75 14.66 -0.17
N ILE A 103 3.81 13.88 -0.18
CA ILE A 103 5.18 14.34 0.06
C ILE A 103 5.98 14.02 -1.21
N GLY A 104 6.44 15.04 -1.91
CA GLY A 104 7.26 14.92 -3.11
C GLY A 104 8.73 15.10 -2.78
N LEU A 105 9.54 14.12 -3.17
CA LEU A 105 11.00 14.16 -3.01
C LEU A 105 11.66 14.12 -4.37
N ARG A 106 12.69 14.96 -4.57
CA ARG A 106 13.56 14.96 -5.75
C ARG A 106 15.00 15.20 -5.33
N ASP A 107 15.90 14.35 -5.76
CA ASP A 107 17.34 14.45 -5.46
C ASP A 107 17.66 14.54 -3.96
N GLY A 108 16.80 13.94 -3.11
CA GLY A 108 16.94 13.96 -1.65
C GLY A 108 16.36 15.20 -0.98
N GLU A 109 15.77 16.12 -1.73
CA GLU A 109 15.15 17.34 -1.24
C GLU A 109 13.62 17.22 -1.25
N LEU A 110 12.99 17.87 -0.25
CA LEU A 110 11.54 17.99 -0.18
C LEU A 110 11.09 19.12 -1.13
N VAL A 111 10.39 18.73 -2.21
CA VAL A 111 9.93 19.68 -3.24
C VAL A 111 8.42 19.92 -3.21
N TYR A 112 7.65 19.07 -2.54
CA TYR A 112 6.23 19.25 -2.30
C TYR A 112 5.81 18.63 -0.97
N ASP A 113 4.95 19.34 -0.22
CA ASP A 113 4.31 18.83 1.00
C ASP A 113 2.94 19.50 1.15
N GLY A 114 1.87 18.76 0.91
CA GLY A 114 0.51 19.28 0.94
C GLY A 114 -0.56 18.22 0.90
N LYS A 115 -1.83 18.67 0.90
CA LYS A 115 -2.96 17.77 0.67
C LYS A 115 -2.94 17.28 -0.77
N VAL A 116 -3.38 16.04 -0.97
CA VAL A 116 -3.43 15.46 -2.31
C VAL A 116 -4.44 16.17 -3.22
N ASP A 117 -5.51 16.73 -2.64
CA ASP A 117 -6.54 17.47 -3.41
C ASP A 117 -6.03 18.82 -3.94
N ASP A 118 -4.97 19.38 -3.35
CA ASP A 118 -4.41 20.68 -3.73
C ASP A 118 -3.25 20.55 -4.74
N VAL A 119 -2.79 19.32 -5.04
CA VAL A 119 -1.63 19.08 -5.93
C VAL A 119 -2.00 19.32 -7.39
N SER A 120 -1.22 20.15 -8.06
CA SER A 120 -1.33 20.43 -9.49
C SER A 120 -0.45 19.49 -10.35
N ASP A 121 -0.69 19.49 -11.65
CA ASP A 121 0.19 18.77 -12.59
C ASP A 121 1.60 19.40 -12.64
N GLU A 122 1.71 20.73 -12.43
CA GLU A 122 2.99 21.43 -12.31
C GLU A 122 3.78 20.96 -11.08
N ASP A 123 3.12 20.73 -9.95
CA ASP A 123 3.76 20.15 -8.75
C ASP A 123 4.34 18.77 -9.05
N PHE A 124 3.59 17.92 -9.78
CA PHE A 124 4.09 16.61 -10.17
C PHE A 124 5.27 16.72 -11.15
N GLU A 125 5.20 17.59 -12.15
CA GLU A 125 6.33 17.85 -13.05
C GLU A 125 7.58 18.32 -12.28
N ASN A 126 7.38 19.13 -11.24
CA ASN A 126 8.47 19.53 -10.36
C ASN A 126 9.04 18.35 -9.55
N ILE A 127 8.19 17.47 -9.01
CA ILE A 127 8.62 16.26 -8.30
C ILE A 127 9.42 15.34 -9.21
N TYR A 128 8.96 15.12 -10.45
CA TYR A 128 9.63 14.24 -11.41
C TYR A 128 10.82 14.90 -12.13
N GLY A 129 10.94 16.23 -12.07
CA GLY A 129 11.95 17.00 -12.79
C GLY A 129 11.75 16.96 -14.32
N ARG A 130 10.56 16.59 -14.79
CA ARG A 130 10.18 16.47 -16.22
C ARG A 130 8.67 16.42 -16.36
N SER A 131 8.17 16.59 -17.58
CA SER A 131 6.75 16.42 -17.88
C SER A 131 6.27 14.98 -17.59
N ILE A 132 5.02 14.88 -17.14
CA ILE A 132 4.33 13.62 -16.82
C ILE A 132 4.24 12.76 -18.09
N LYS A 133 4.51 11.48 -17.95
CA LYS A 133 4.39 10.47 -19.01
C LYS A 133 3.30 9.47 -18.70
N GLN A 134 2.82 8.75 -19.72
CA GLN A 134 1.86 7.66 -19.56
C GLN A 134 2.37 6.56 -18.60
N SER A 135 3.69 6.33 -18.56
CA SER A 135 4.31 5.38 -17.63
C SER A 135 4.25 5.78 -16.15
N ASP A 136 3.90 7.04 -15.84
CA ASP A 136 3.75 7.57 -14.49
C ASP A 136 2.33 7.33 -13.95
N LEU A 137 1.47 6.75 -14.78
CA LEU A 137 0.10 6.38 -14.49
C LEU A 137 -0.02 4.85 -14.56
N ILE A 138 -0.78 4.27 -13.64
CA ILE A 138 -1.02 2.82 -13.66
C ILE A 138 -2.03 2.40 -14.74
N GLY A 139 -2.76 3.39 -15.27
CA GLY A 139 -3.79 3.20 -16.29
C GLY A 139 -5.17 2.89 -15.69
N ASN A 140 -6.18 3.18 -16.51
CA ASN A 140 -7.57 2.75 -16.32
C ASN A 140 -7.88 1.84 -17.50
N ASP A 141 -7.85 0.54 -17.32
CA ASP A 141 -8.48 -0.43 -18.22
C ASP A 141 -9.84 -0.82 -17.68
#